data_1e0715a7d688f1d4b15f1f48b949cedf
#
_entry.id   1e0715a7d688f1d4b15f1f48b949cedf
#
_cell.length_a   1.000
_cell.length_b   1.000
_cell.length_c   1.000
_cell.angle_alpha   90.00
_cell.angle_beta   90.00
_cell.angle_gamma   90.00
#
_symmetry.space_group_name_H-M   'P 1'
#
loop_
_entity.id
_entity.type
_entity.pdbx_description
1 polymer ?
#
loop_
_entity_poly.entity_id
_entity_poly.type
_entity_poly.pdbx_seq_one_letter_code
_entity_poly.pdbx_strand_id
1 'polypeptide(L)'
;LDGPLLIVAGAGSGKTKVLTTRIANIIREKKAYPNQILAVTFTNKAAKEMQLRVSKILGSAATGLSWLGTFHSICAKLLRKHAPAVNLNSNFTIIDTDDQTRLIKNICKAENIDIKQLAPRYILTIIDRWKNKGFYPDEVKINQKDIYEKTVLPIYKIYQQKLTDLNSCDFGDLILHAVKILEKNLDIREIYSKNFK
;
A
#
# COMPACT_ATOMS: atom_id res chain seq x y z
N LEU A 1 -23.56 13.76 -9.87
CA LEU A 1 -22.36 12.89 -9.86
C LEU A 1 -21.06 13.70 -9.67
N ASP A 2 -21.13 15.00 -9.78
CA ASP A 2 -19.97 15.87 -9.76
C ASP A 2 -19.65 16.30 -8.32
N GLY A 3 -18.33 16.41 -8.00
CA GLY A 3 -17.83 16.82 -6.71
C GLY A 3 -17.71 15.73 -5.65
N PRO A 4 -17.07 16.05 -4.51
CA PRO A 4 -16.89 15.13 -3.40
C PRO A 4 -18.23 14.79 -2.73
N LEU A 5 -18.43 13.51 -2.38
CA LEU A 5 -19.63 13.02 -1.72
C LEU A 5 -19.22 12.17 -0.51
N LEU A 6 -19.67 12.56 0.68
CA LEU A 6 -19.56 11.77 1.89
C LEU A 6 -20.89 11.03 2.15
N ILE A 7 -20.84 9.71 2.29
CA ILE A 7 -22.00 8.87 2.64
C ILE A 7 -21.77 8.27 4.02
N VAL A 8 -22.60 8.69 4.97
CA VAL A 8 -22.59 8.14 6.33
C VAL A 8 -23.78 7.20 6.47
N ALA A 9 -23.51 5.96 6.85
CA ALA A 9 -24.54 4.93 6.92
C ALA A 9 -24.15 3.80 7.89
N GLY A 10 -25.12 3.26 8.63
CA GLY A 10 -24.92 2.17 9.58
C GLY A 10 -24.57 0.82 8.92
N ALA A 11 -24.23 -0.19 9.71
CA ALA A 11 -24.01 -1.54 9.20
C ALA A 11 -25.31 -2.07 8.54
N GLY A 12 -25.19 -2.79 7.40
CA GLY A 12 -26.35 -3.34 6.69
C GLY A 12 -27.18 -2.35 5.86
N SER A 13 -26.95 -1.03 5.95
CA SER A 13 -27.73 0.02 5.29
C SER A 13 -27.54 0.13 3.77
N GLY A 14 -26.69 -0.70 3.16
CA GLY A 14 -26.47 -0.70 1.72
C GLY A 14 -25.37 0.23 1.22
N LYS A 15 -24.43 0.70 2.07
CA LYS A 15 -23.27 1.54 1.67
C LYS A 15 -22.57 1.04 0.41
N THR A 16 -22.23 -0.24 0.38
CA THR A 16 -21.58 -0.88 -0.77
C THR A 16 -22.44 -0.84 -2.03
N LYS A 17 -23.78 -0.98 -1.88
CA LYS A 17 -24.70 -0.87 -3.01
C LYS A 17 -24.69 0.55 -3.59
N VAL A 18 -24.70 1.57 -2.75
CA VAL A 18 -24.63 2.98 -3.22
C VAL A 18 -23.33 3.22 -3.98
N LEU A 19 -22.18 2.77 -3.44
CA LEU A 19 -20.88 2.94 -4.09
C LEU A 19 -20.82 2.21 -5.45
N THR A 20 -21.25 0.96 -5.52
CA THR A 20 -21.25 0.19 -6.77
C THR A 20 -22.20 0.77 -7.80
N THR A 21 -23.38 1.26 -7.38
CA THR A 21 -24.32 1.96 -8.27
C THR A 21 -23.74 3.27 -8.77
N ARG A 22 -23.04 4.04 -7.91
CA ARG A 22 -22.36 5.28 -8.33
C ARG A 22 -21.29 5.00 -9.40
N ILE A 23 -20.43 4.01 -9.17
CA ILE A 23 -19.41 3.60 -10.16
C ILE A 23 -20.09 3.21 -11.50
N ALA A 24 -21.13 2.38 -11.44
CA ALA A 24 -21.86 1.97 -12.64
C ALA A 24 -22.51 3.15 -13.36
N ASN A 25 -23.07 4.12 -12.65
CA ASN A 25 -23.65 5.31 -13.25
C ASN A 25 -22.61 6.20 -13.91
N ILE A 26 -21.42 6.41 -13.29
CA ILE A 26 -20.33 7.19 -13.88
C ILE A 26 -19.93 6.60 -15.24
N ILE A 27 -19.82 5.27 -15.34
CA ILE A 27 -19.47 4.59 -16.58
C ILE A 27 -20.60 4.69 -17.63
N ARG A 28 -21.83 4.43 -17.20
CA ARG A 28 -23.01 4.46 -18.08
C ARG A 28 -23.27 5.86 -18.67
N GLU A 29 -23.11 6.89 -17.85
CA GLU A 29 -23.22 8.30 -18.27
C GLU A 29 -21.97 8.80 -19.04
N LYS A 30 -21.01 7.90 -19.33
CA LYS A 30 -19.76 8.22 -20.05
C LYS A 30 -18.94 9.36 -19.41
N LYS A 31 -19.07 9.58 -18.10
CA LYS A 31 -18.30 10.57 -17.34
C LYS A 31 -16.85 10.12 -17.10
N ALA A 32 -16.62 8.81 -17.05
CA ALA A 32 -15.28 8.21 -17.01
C ALA A 32 -15.31 6.80 -17.64
N TYR A 33 -14.19 6.41 -18.22
CA TYR A 33 -13.96 5.03 -18.63
C TYR A 33 -13.61 4.14 -17.41
N PRO A 34 -13.83 2.82 -17.46
CA PRO A 34 -13.52 1.91 -16.36
C PRO A 34 -12.08 2.02 -15.83
N ASN A 35 -11.10 2.18 -16.71
CA ASN A 35 -9.68 2.35 -16.36
C ASN A 35 -9.33 3.72 -15.73
N GLN A 36 -10.26 4.65 -15.73
CA GLN A 36 -10.12 5.98 -15.11
C GLN A 36 -10.75 6.07 -13.71
N ILE A 37 -11.29 4.95 -13.19
CA ILE A 37 -11.94 4.90 -11.88
C ILE A 37 -11.03 4.15 -10.91
N LEU A 38 -10.61 4.86 -9.85
CA LEU A 38 -9.91 4.28 -8.71
C LEU A 38 -10.93 3.98 -7.60
N ALA A 39 -11.09 2.71 -7.23
CA ALA A 39 -11.96 2.29 -6.15
C ALA A 39 -11.21 1.37 -5.18
N VAL A 40 -11.16 1.75 -3.90
CA VAL A 40 -10.40 1.04 -2.89
C VAL A 40 -11.27 0.52 -1.76
N THR A 41 -10.89 -0.64 -1.23
CA THR A 41 -11.51 -1.28 -0.08
C THR A 41 -10.42 -1.76 0.89
N PHE A 42 -10.84 -2.19 2.09
CA PHE A 42 -9.90 -2.74 3.07
C PHE A 42 -9.61 -4.23 2.86
N THR A 43 -10.55 -5.02 2.30
CA THR A 43 -10.41 -6.47 2.19
C THR A 43 -10.56 -6.96 0.76
N ASN A 44 -9.84 -8.03 0.42
CA ASN A 44 -9.95 -8.68 -0.88
C ASN A 44 -11.37 -9.21 -1.14
N LYS A 45 -12.07 -9.68 -0.09
CA LYS A 45 -13.47 -10.11 -0.18
C LYS A 45 -14.37 -8.96 -0.63
N ALA A 46 -14.24 -7.79 0.02
CA ALA A 46 -15.03 -6.61 -0.35
C ALA A 46 -14.70 -6.11 -1.77
N ALA A 47 -13.42 -6.15 -2.17
CA ALA A 47 -13.01 -5.79 -3.52
C ALA A 47 -13.65 -6.71 -4.58
N LYS A 48 -13.58 -8.03 -4.38
CA LYS A 48 -14.21 -9.02 -5.28
C LYS A 48 -15.74 -8.84 -5.35
N GLU A 49 -16.38 -8.62 -4.20
CA GLU A 49 -17.82 -8.40 -4.15
C GLU A 49 -18.22 -7.11 -4.89
N MET A 50 -17.48 -6.03 -4.71
CA MET A 50 -17.68 -4.77 -5.43
C MET A 50 -17.55 -4.97 -6.93
N GLN A 51 -16.49 -5.64 -7.37
CA GLN A 51 -16.24 -5.94 -8.79
C GLN A 51 -17.40 -6.75 -9.39
N LEU A 52 -17.85 -7.82 -8.71
CA LEU A 52 -18.96 -8.65 -9.16
C LEU A 52 -20.27 -7.84 -9.27
N ARG A 53 -20.55 -6.96 -8.31
CA ARG A 53 -21.74 -6.12 -8.33
C ARG A 53 -21.73 -5.12 -9.48
N VAL A 54 -20.60 -4.45 -9.70
CA VAL A 54 -20.45 -3.52 -10.83
C VAL A 54 -20.58 -4.26 -12.17
N SER A 55 -19.94 -5.44 -12.30
CA SER A 55 -20.05 -6.26 -13.51
C SER A 55 -21.48 -6.76 -13.76
N LYS A 56 -22.25 -7.08 -12.71
CA LYS A 56 -23.68 -7.45 -12.87
C LYS A 56 -24.53 -6.29 -13.38
N ILE A 57 -24.20 -5.05 -13.04
CA ILE A 57 -24.96 -3.88 -13.48
C ILE A 57 -24.58 -3.46 -14.91
N LEU A 58 -23.32 -3.58 -15.28
CA LEU A 58 -22.76 -3.03 -16.53
C LEU A 58 -22.51 -4.08 -17.62
N GLY A 59 -22.46 -5.36 -17.26
CA GLY A 59 -22.07 -6.42 -18.22
C GLY A 59 -20.67 -6.19 -18.77
N SER A 60 -20.52 -6.27 -20.09
CA SER A 60 -19.25 -6.03 -20.79
C SER A 60 -18.70 -4.61 -20.63
N ALA A 61 -19.52 -3.63 -20.33
CA ALA A 61 -19.08 -2.24 -20.09
C ALA A 61 -18.24 -2.08 -18.80
N ALA A 62 -18.20 -3.09 -17.91
CA ALA A 62 -17.30 -3.13 -16.77
C ALA A 62 -15.87 -3.59 -17.12
N THR A 63 -15.63 -4.05 -18.35
CA THR A 63 -14.31 -4.51 -18.80
C THR A 63 -13.29 -3.36 -18.68
N GLY A 64 -12.13 -3.63 -18.08
CA GLY A 64 -11.10 -2.62 -17.87
C GLY A 64 -11.13 -1.90 -16.52
N LEU A 65 -11.99 -2.29 -15.58
CA LEU A 65 -12.04 -1.77 -14.21
C LEU A 65 -10.83 -2.29 -13.40
N SER A 66 -9.66 -1.87 -13.85
CA SER A 66 -8.37 -2.43 -13.41
C SER A 66 -7.82 -1.79 -12.12
N TRP A 67 -8.41 -0.69 -11.65
CA TRP A 67 -8.01 0.04 -10.46
C TRP A 67 -9.03 -0.10 -9.32
N LEU A 68 -9.71 -1.24 -9.25
CA LEU A 68 -10.57 -1.63 -8.15
C LEU A 68 -9.89 -2.74 -7.34
N GLY A 69 -9.63 -2.48 -6.06
CA GLY A 69 -8.91 -3.42 -5.21
C GLY A 69 -8.75 -2.96 -3.77
N THR A 70 -7.88 -3.62 -3.02
CA THR A 70 -7.44 -3.14 -1.70
C THR A 70 -6.36 -2.08 -1.87
N PHE A 71 -6.13 -1.24 -0.83
CA PHE A 71 -5.02 -0.29 -0.83
C PHE A 71 -3.70 -0.97 -1.20
N HIS A 72 -3.36 -2.09 -0.57
CA HIS A 72 -2.13 -2.83 -0.84
C HIS A 72 -2.06 -3.34 -2.29
N SER A 73 -3.15 -3.87 -2.84
CA SER A 73 -3.15 -4.39 -4.22
C SER A 73 -3.00 -3.27 -5.26
N ILE A 74 -3.60 -2.12 -5.01
CA ILE A 74 -3.45 -0.93 -5.87
C ILE A 74 -2.03 -0.37 -5.77
N CYS A 75 -1.48 -0.25 -4.55
CA CYS A 75 -0.10 0.18 -4.35
C CYS A 75 0.90 -0.79 -4.98
N ALA A 76 0.71 -2.11 -4.83
CA ALA A 76 1.55 -3.10 -5.49
C ALA A 76 1.52 -2.96 -7.02
N LYS A 77 0.35 -2.69 -7.61
CA LYS A 77 0.21 -2.47 -9.04
C LYS A 77 0.95 -1.21 -9.51
N LEU A 78 0.81 -0.10 -8.77
CA LEU A 78 1.53 1.14 -9.03
C LEU A 78 3.03 0.92 -8.91
N LEU A 79 3.45 0.26 -7.82
CA LEU A 79 4.85 -0.02 -7.54
C LEU A 79 5.50 -0.91 -8.63
N ARG A 80 4.82 -1.97 -9.11
CA ARG A 80 5.34 -2.79 -10.21
C ARG A 80 5.57 -1.98 -11.49
N LYS A 81 4.72 -0.99 -11.76
CA LYS A 81 4.83 -0.14 -12.95
C LYS A 81 5.99 0.87 -12.84
N HIS A 82 6.31 1.31 -11.61
CA HIS A 82 7.30 2.35 -11.35
C HIS A 82 8.41 1.89 -10.38
N ALA A 83 8.68 0.60 -10.32
CA ALA A 83 9.64 0.00 -9.39
C ALA A 83 11.05 0.63 -9.44
N PRO A 84 11.61 1.01 -10.61
CA PRO A 84 12.91 1.67 -10.66
C PRO A 84 12.99 2.98 -9.88
N ALA A 85 11.88 3.69 -9.68
CA ALA A 85 11.85 4.94 -8.90
C ALA A 85 12.16 4.74 -7.40
N VAL A 86 12.15 3.50 -6.92
CA VAL A 86 12.49 3.11 -5.53
C VAL A 86 13.55 2.01 -5.49
N ASN A 87 14.39 1.91 -6.52
CA ASN A 87 15.50 0.95 -6.64
C ASN A 87 15.05 -0.53 -6.57
N LEU A 88 13.86 -0.84 -7.09
CA LEU A 88 13.36 -2.20 -7.25
C LEU A 88 13.19 -2.56 -8.73
N ASN A 89 13.19 -3.85 -9.02
CA ASN A 89 12.75 -4.37 -10.32
C ASN A 89 11.24 -4.68 -10.27
N SER A 90 10.56 -4.63 -11.41
CA SER A 90 9.12 -4.85 -11.50
C SER A 90 8.65 -6.24 -11.02
N ASN A 91 9.54 -7.23 -11.00
CA ASN A 91 9.30 -8.59 -10.52
C ASN A 91 9.61 -8.80 -9.03
N PHE A 92 9.70 -7.73 -8.24
CA PHE A 92 10.01 -7.83 -6.80
C PHE A 92 9.08 -8.82 -6.08
N THR A 93 9.61 -9.44 -5.02
CA THR A 93 8.87 -10.35 -4.13
C THR A 93 8.25 -9.58 -2.97
N ILE A 94 7.04 -9.96 -2.57
CA ILE A 94 6.41 -9.45 -1.35
C ILE A 94 6.60 -10.51 -0.27
N ILE A 95 7.36 -10.19 0.78
CA ILE A 95 7.64 -11.10 1.88
C ILE A 95 6.55 -11.04 2.94
N ASP A 96 6.27 -12.19 3.55
CA ASP A 96 5.31 -12.29 4.64
C ASP A 96 5.94 -11.99 6.02
N THR A 97 5.12 -12.03 7.08
CA THR A 97 5.55 -11.72 8.45
C THR A 97 6.58 -12.71 8.99
N ASP A 98 6.55 -13.97 8.56
CA ASP A 98 7.50 -14.98 9.02
C ASP A 98 8.87 -14.75 8.38
N ASP A 99 8.91 -14.43 7.09
CA ASP A 99 10.13 -14.03 6.38
C ASP A 99 10.72 -12.74 6.95
N GLN A 100 9.89 -11.72 7.22
CA GLN A 100 10.32 -10.50 7.90
C GLN A 100 10.97 -10.82 9.27
N THR A 101 10.30 -11.65 10.06
CA THR A 101 10.80 -12.05 11.39
C THR A 101 12.14 -12.79 11.28
N ARG A 102 12.28 -13.67 10.27
CA ARG A 102 13.53 -14.38 9.99
C ARG A 102 14.65 -13.44 9.60
N LEU A 103 14.35 -12.47 8.73
CA LEU A 103 15.30 -11.45 8.28
C LEU A 103 15.80 -10.60 9.47
N ILE A 104 14.89 -10.12 10.33
CA ILE A 104 15.27 -9.37 11.55
C ILE A 104 16.13 -10.21 12.49
N LYS A 105 15.80 -11.50 12.70
CA LYS A 105 16.64 -12.39 13.53
C LYS A 105 18.07 -12.49 12.98
N ASN A 106 18.21 -12.61 11.67
CA ASN A 106 19.53 -12.70 11.03
C ASN A 106 20.31 -11.38 11.18
N ILE A 107 19.63 -10.23 11.05
CA ILE A 107 20.24 -8.92 11.30
C ILE A 107 20.69 -8.80 12.76
N CYS A 108 19.82 -9.10 13.72
CA CYS A 108 20.17 -9.04 15.14
C CYS A 108 21.37 -9.92 15.46
N LYS A 109 21.44 -11.13 14.89
CA LYS A 109 22.60 -12.02 15.07
C LYS A 109 23.88 -11.42 14.49
N ALA A 110 23.82 -10.82 13.32
CA ALA A 110 24.99 -10.20 12.67
C ALA A 110 25.49 -8.97 13.44
N GLU A 111 24.57 -8.19 14.01
CA GLU A 111 24.86 -6.97 14.76
C GLU A 111 25.08 -7.23 16.27
N ASN A 112 25.15 -8.50 16.71
CA ASN A 112 25.30 -8.90 18.13
C ASN A 112 24.22 -8.32 19.07
N ILE A 113 22.99 -8.17 18.59
CA ILE A 113 21.86 -7.67 19.37
C ILE A 113 21.16 -8.85 20.06
N ASP A 114 20.99 -8.74 21.38
CA ASP A 114 20.33 -9.78 22.16
C ASP A 114 18.81 -9.82 21.90
N ILE A 115 18.35 -10.82 21.15
CA ILE A 115 16.93 -11.02 20.83
C ILE A 115 16.07 -11.40 22.04
N LYS A 116 16.65 -11.74 23.20
CA LYS A 116 15.90 -11.96 24.45
C LYS A 116 15.47 -10.65 25.08
N GLN A 117 16.28 -9.60 24.93
CA GLN A 117 15.96 -8.26 25.41
C GLN A 117 15.10 -7.48 24.40
N LEU A 118 15.30 -7.72 23.10
CA LEU A 118 14.59 -7.03 22.04
C LEU A 118 14.03 -8.03 21.02
N ALA A 119 12.82 -8.49 21.27
CA ALA A 119 12.18 -9.50 20.44
C ALA A 119 12.01 -9.03 18.97
N PRO A 120 12.32 -9.87 17.96
CA PRO A 120 12.21 -9.51 16.55
C PRO A 120 10.83 -8.97 16.13
N ARG A 121 9.76 -9.53 16.68
CA ARG A 121 8.39 -9.05 16.41
C ARG A 121 8.15 -7.64 16.97
N TYR A 122 8.78 -7.29 18.08
CA TYR A 122 8.68 -5.95 18.65
C TYR A 122 9.45 -4.93 17.79
N ILE A 123 10.63 -5.32 17.27
CA ILE A 123 11.39 -4.52 16.29
C ILE A 123 10.51 -4.23 15.07
N LEU A 124 9.88 -5.25 14.49
CA LEU A 124 8.96 -5.09 13.35
C LEU A 124 7.80 -4.13 13.67
N THR A 125 7.21 -4.21 14.86
CA THR A 125 6.14 -3.29 15.29
C THR A 125 6.60 -1.82 15.27
N ILE A 126 7.84 -1.55 15.68
CA ILE A 126 8.40 -0.19 15.65
C ILE A 126 8.65 0.24 14.19
N ILE A 127 9.22 -0.63 13.37
CA ILE A 127 9.45 -0.37 11.93
C ILE A 127 8.13 -0.10 11.22
N ASP A 128 7.11 -0.94 11.42
CA ASP A 128 5.78 -0.77 10.83
C ASP A 128 5.14 0.55 11.24
N ARG A 129 5.31 0.96 12.51
CA ARG A 129 4.83 2.26 12.98
C ARG A 129 5.47 3.42 12.21
N TRP A 130 6.77 3.35 11.91
CA TRP A 130 7.45 4.37 11.11
C TRP A 130 7.02 4.34 9.64
N LYS A 131 6.92 3.14 9.04
CA LYS A 131 6.41 2.97 7.68
C LYS A 131 4.99 3.51 7.52
N ASN A 132 4.11 3.24 8.50
CA ASN A 132 2.74 3.75 8.52
C ASN A 132 2.66 5.29 8.66
N LYS A 133 3.69 5.92 9.21
CA LYS A 133 3.83 7.39 9.22
C LYS A 133 4.47 7.95 7.94
N GLY A 134 4.80 7.12 6.99
CA GLY A 134 5.41 7.52 5.73
C GLY A 134 6.92 7.76 5.81
N PHE A 135 7.64 7.21 6.79
CA PHE A 135 9.06 7.48 7.00
C PHE A 135 9.95 6.34 6.52
N TYR A 136 10.89 6.65 5.62
CA TYR A 136 12.07 5.84 5.40
C TYR A 136 13.04 5.95 6.60
N PRO A 137 14.03 5.04 6.75
CA PRO A 137 14.95 5.06 7.87
C PRO A 137 15.64 6.41 8.09
N ASP A 138 16.01 7.12 7.01
CA ASP A 138 16.70 8.41 7.08
C ASP A 138 15.77 9.60 7.39
N GLU A 139 14.46 9.38 7.33
CA GLU A 139 13.44 10.39 7.63
C GLU A 139 12.92 10.28 9.07
N VAL A 140 13.29 9.19 9.77
CA VAL A 140 12.84 8.94 11.16
C VAL A 140 13.51 9.93 12.12
N LYS A 141 12.67 10.67 12.83
CA LYS A 141 13.11 11.52 13.97
C LYS A 141 12.83 10.76 15.26
N ILE A 142 13.88 10.17 15.84
CA ILE A 142 13.76 9.42 17.09
C ILE A 142 13.55 10.33 18.29
N ASN A 143 12.78 9.86 19.25
CA ASN A 143 12.77 10.46 20.57
C ASN A 143 14.08 10.12 21.30
N GLN A 144 14.89 11.12 21.62
CA GLN A 144 16.19 10.94 22.28
C GLN A 144 16.10 10.23 23.65
N LYS A 145 14.92 10.21 24.27
CA LYS A 145 14.67 9.50 25.53
C LYS A 145 14.21 8.05 25.35
N ASP A 146 13.86 7.64 24.12
CA ASP A 146 13.39 6.28 23.82
C ASP A 146 14.57 5.39 23.39
N ILE A 147 15.01 4.54 24.31
CA ILE A 147 16.13 3.61 24.09
C ILE A 147 15.81 2.60 22.96
N TYR A 148 14.55 2.18 22.86
CA TYR A 148 14.13 1.22 21.84
C TYR A 148 14.20 1.82 20.44
N GLU A 149 13.73 3.06 20.26
CA GLU A 149 13.84 3.74 18.96
C GLU A 149 15.30 3.94 18.54
N LYS A 150 16.20 4.28 19.48
CA LYS A 150 17.65 4.38 19.21
C LYS A 150 18.24 3.05 18.72
N THR A 151 17.85 1.94 19.33
CA THR A 151 18.37 0.62 18.97
C THR A 151 17.75 0.11 17.67
N VAL A 152 16.47 0.40 17.41
CA VAL A 152 15.75 -0.13 16.24
C VAL A 152 16.06 0.64 14.97
N LEU A 153 16.38 1.93 15.03
CA LEU A 153 16.66 2.72 13.82
C LEU A 153 17.84 2.19 12.97
N PRO A 154 19.00 1.82 13.55
CA PRO A 154 20.05 1.15 12.79
C PRO A 154 19.60 -0.18 12.17
N ILE A 155 18.81 -0.98 12.91
CA ILE A 155 18.26 -2.23 12.41
C ILE A 155 17.33 -1.97 11.22
N TYR A 156 16.49 -0.92 11.29
CA TYR A 156 15.60 -0.54 10.19
C TYR A 156 16.38 -0.16 8.94
N LYS A 157 17.52 0.55 9.07
CA LYS A 157 18.40 0.88 7.93
C LYS A 157 18.91 -0.39 7.25
N ILE A 158 19.46 -1.32 8.02
CA ILE A 158 19.98 -2.59 7.51
C ILE A 158 18.85 -3.43 6.90
N TYR A 159 17.70 -3.49 7.56
CA TYR A 159 16.52 -4.21 7.09
C TYR A 159 16.06 -3.70 5.73
N GLN A 160 15.90 -2.39 5.59
CA GLN A 160 15.45 -1.78 4.33
C GLN A 160 16.46 -1.98 3.20
N GLN A 161 17.76 -1.89 3.49
CA GLN A 161 18.81 -2.18 2.51
C GLN A 161 18.74 -3.62 2.04
N LYS A 162 18.62 -4.58 2.97
CA LYS A 162 18.51 -6.02 2.64
C LYS A 162 17.26 -6.33 1.81
N LEU A 163 16.13 -5.69 2.08
CA LEU A 163 14.94 -5.83 1.23
C LEU A 163 15.22 -5.36 -0.20
N THR A 164 15.88 -4.23 -0.36
CA THR A 164 16.28 -3.71 -1.68
C THR A 164 17.25 -4.67 -2.39
N ASP A 165 18.29 -5.14 -1.71
CA ASP A 165 19.28 -6.07 -2.26
C ASP A 165 18.65 -7.39 -2.72
N LEU A 166 17.63 -7.87 -2.01
CA LEU A 166 16.86 -9.06 -2.34
C LEU A 166 15.76 -8.81 -3.37
N ASN A 167 15.67 -7.62 -3.92
CA ASN A 167 14.55 -7.18 -4.76
C ASN A 167 13.20 -7.56 -4.14
N SER A 168 13.00 -7.17 -2.89
CA SER A 168 11.83 -7.53 -2.10
C SER A 168 11.26 -6.32 -1.37
N CYS A 169 10.01 -6.40 -0.99
CA CYS A 169 9.36 -5.45 -0.09
C CYS A 169 8.42 -6.18 0.87
N ASP A 170 8.16 -5.59 2.01
CA ASP A 170 7.12 -6.05 2.92
C ASP A 170 5.77 -5.34 2.64
N PHE A 171 4.73 -5.69 3.40
CA PHE A 171 3.41 -5.07 3.21
C PHE A 171 3.40 -3.57 3.52
N GLY A 172 4.19 -3.11 4.50
CA GLY A 172 4.32 -1.69 4.82
C GLY A 172 4.98 -0.91 3.68
N ASP A 173 5.97 -1.53 3.02
CA ASP A 173 6.66 -0.94 1.88
C ASP A 173 5.75 -0.69 0.68
N LEU A 174 4.74 -1.54 0.46
CA LEU A 174 3.83 -1.35 -0.67
C LEU A 174 3.17 0.03 -0.64
N ILE A 175 2.70 0.45 0.53
CA ILE A 175 2.07 1.75 0.70
C ILE A 175 3.14 2.84 0.78
N LEU A 176 4.20 2.65 1.58
CA LEU A 176 5.28 3.63 1.76
C LEU A 176 5.91 4.00 0.41
N HIS A 177 6.33 3.02 -0.38
CA HIS A 177 6.94 3.25 -1.68
C HIS A 177 5.97 3.92 -2.66
N ALA A 178 4.70 3.50 -2.70
CA ALA A 178 3.70 4.13 -3.55
C ALA A 178 3.50 5.62 -3.22
N VAL A 179 3.44 5.97 -1.93
CA VAL A 179 3.36 7.36 -1.46
C VAL A 179 4.61 8.13 -1.89
N LYS A 180 5.81 7.58 -1.65
CA LYS A 180 7.08 8.24 -1.98
C LYS A 180 7.27 8.43 -3.48
N ILE A 181 6.84 7.48 -4.32
CA ILE A 181 6.84 7.64 -5.77
C ILE A 181 5.99 8.85 -6.18
N LEU A 182 4.76 8.94 -5.66
CA LEU A 182 3.85 10.04 -5.98
C LEU A 182 4.27 11.38 -5.39
N GLU A 183 4.98 11.40 -4.26
CA GLU A 183 5.52 12.62 -3.66
C GLU A 183 6.73 13.16 -4.42
N LYS A 184 7.66 12.28 -4.80
CA LYS A 184 8.97 12.67 -5.35
C LYS A 184 8.99 12.78 -6.89
N ASN A 185 8.02 12.18 -7.60
CA ASN A 185 7.98 12.16 -9.06
C ASN A 185 6.71 12.88 -9.58
N LEU A 186 6.86 14.15 -9.90
CA LEU A 186 5.76 15.01 -10.37
C LEU A 186 5.11 14.49 -11.65
N ASP A 187 5.92 14.00 -12.58
CA ASP A 187 5.48 13.40 -13.85
C ASP A 187 4.58 12.17 -13.63
N ILE A 188 5.00 11.25 -12.75
CA ILE A 188 4.20 10.08 -12.38
C ILE A 188 2.90 10.52 -11.70
N ARG A 189 2.97 11.47 -10.76
CA ARG A 189 1.79 12.01 -10.07
C ARG A 189 0.80 12.63 -11.05
N GLU A 190 1.28 13.40 -12.03
CA GLU A 190 0.44 14.01 -13.05
C GLU A 190 -0.26 12.98 -13.94
N ILE A 191 0.42 11.89 -14.33
CA ILE A 191 -0.19 10.81 -15.09
C ILE A 191 -1.44 10.28 -14.36
N TYR A 192 -1.33 9.99 -13.06
CA TYR A 192 -2.44 9.45 -12.29
C TYR A 192 -3.51 10.48 -11.97
N SER A 193 -3.15 11.72 -11.66
CA SER A 193 -4.11 12.78 -11.38
C SER A 193 -4.93 13.19 -12.61
N LYS A 194 -4.34 13.12 -13.79
CA LYS A 194 -5.05 13.36 -15.06
C LYS A 194 -5.90 12.16 -15.50
N ASN A 195 -5.46 10.93 -15.15
CA ASN A 195 -6.17 9.72 -15.54
C ASN A 195 -7.41 9.47 -14.68
N PHE A 196 -7.34 9.60 -13.37
CA PHE A 196 -8.49 9.35 -12.50
C PHE A 196 -9.46 10.54 -12.46
N LYS A 197 -10.77 10.20 -12.54
CA LYS A 197 -11.87 11.17 -12.62
C LYS A 197 -12.80 11.08 -11.39
#